data_9e2df039db4c85fbf85a39add1906bb8
#
_entry.id   9e2df039db4c85fbf85a39add1906bb8
#
_cell.length_a   1.000
_cell.length_b   1.000
_cell.length_c   1.000
_cell.angle_alpha   90.00
_cell.angle_beta   90.00
_cell.angle_gamma   90.00
#
_symmetry.space_group_name_H-M   'P 1'
#
loop_
_entity.id
_entity.type
_entity.pdbx_description
1 polymer ?
#
loop_
_entity_poly.entity_id
_entity_poly.type
_entity_poly.pdbx_seq_one_letter_code
_entity_poly.pdbx_strand_id
1 'polypeptide(L)'
;MGLDVVYQAMPANCEVLARSLLDPQFASNLAYFASYYEQLTEDLQAELEDYEDYAEEYAVTIEFSKAAHRTCSRYPGLEHRCLYLGRKWDMLRYLLSHERRREKAPDIDDSWVDRAIFGGEILHEDKISITGLTFHYLEPSEVSTISERLNGISIETLHKYWHPQKMSKAGVYKIHSEDSESVFYYVAEDFHKLKTFYQLARQHGERIVTHLY
;
A
#
# COMPACT_ATOMS: atom_id res chain seq x y z
N MET A 1 -11.47 11.33 10.84
CA MET A 1 -10.15 10.99 10.26
C MET A 1 -10.35 10.49 8.84
N GLY A 2 -9.47 10.79 7.91
CA GLY A 2 -9.51 10.24 6.56
C GLY A 2 -8.77 8.91 6.54
N LEU A 3 -9.20 7.98 5.70
CA LEU A 3 -8.47 6.73 5.48
C LEU A 3 -7.64 6.88 4.21
N ASP A 4 -6.36 6.72 4.33
CA ASP A 4 -5.40 6.74 3.23
C ASP A 4 -4.75 5.37 3.07
N VAL A 5 -4.44 4.97 1.84
CA VAL A 5 -3.77 3.69 1.55
C VAL A 5 -2.34 3.97 1.12
N VAL A 6 -1.42 3.30 1.77
CA VAL A 6 0.01 3.38 1.47
C VAL A 6 0.53 2.02 1.07
N TYR A 7 1.39 2.00 0.07
CA TYR A 7 2.04 0.82 -0.47
C TYR A 7 3.55 0.99 -0.42
N GLN A 8 4.24 -0.07 -0.06
CA GLN A 8 5.70 -0.19 -0.14
C GLN A 8 6.05 -1.47 -0.90
N ALA A 9 6.73 -1.33 -2.03
CA ALA A 9 7.30 -2.49 -2.72
C ALA A 9 8.60 -2.90 -2.05
N MET A 10 8.79 -4.21 -1.85
CA MET A 10 9.95 -4.77 -1.14
C MET A 10 10.46 -6.03 -1.84
N PRO A 11 11.79 -6.20 -1.98
CA PRO A 11 12.36 -7.45 -2.45
C PRO A 11 11.89 -8.62 -1.59
N ALA A 12 11.46 -9.72 -2.23
CA ALA A 12 10.84 -10.85 -1.54
C ALA A 12 11.72 -11.46 -0.42
N ASN A 13 13.05 -11.32 -0.54
CA ASN A 13 14.03 -11.87 0.39
C ASN A 13 14.80 -10.77 1.14
N CYS A 14 14.24 -9.56 1.32
CA CYS A 14 14.91 -8.52 2.10
C CYS A 14 14.80 -8.80 3.61
N GLU A 15 15.78 -8.32 4.35
CA GLU A 15 15.86 -8.52 5.80
C GLU A 15 14.66 -7.94 6.54
N VAL A 16 14.24 -6.71 6.18
CA VAL A 16 13.12 -6.03 6.82
C VAL A 16 11.85 -6.86 6.72
N LEU A 17 11.51 -7.33 5.53
CA LEU A 17 10.28 -8.10 5.33
C LEU A 17 10.35 -9.48 6.00
N ALA A 18 11.50 -10.16 5.92
CA ALA A 18 11.69 -11.44 6.56
C ALA A 18 11.52 -11.37 8.08
N ARG A 19 12.05 -10.32 8.72
CA ARG A 19 11.85 -10.10 10.16
C ARG A 19 10.43 -9.67 10.48
N SER A 20 9.83 -8.79 9.68
CA SER A 20 8.44 -8.34 9.88
C SER A 20 7.42 -9.48 9.80
N LEU A 21 7.67 -10.52 9.02
CA LEU A 21 6.81 -11.71 8.96
C LEU A 21 6.86 -12.53 10.26
N LEU A 22 7.89 -12.40 11.07
CA LEU A 22 8.11 -13.19 12.29
C LEU A 22 7.79 -12.41 13.56
N ASP A 23 7.96 -11.09 13.53
CA ASP A 23 7.89 -10.23 14.71
C ASP A 23 6.90 -9.06 14.50
N PRO A 24 5.73 -9.10 15.19
CA PRO A 24 4.72 -8.03 15.09
C PRO A 24 5.21 -6.66 15.57
N GLN A 25 6.09 -6.61 16.59
CA GLN A 25 6.63 -5.34 17.07
C GLN A 25 7.58 -4.74 16.02
N PHE A 26 8.41 -5.58 15.41
CA PHE A 26 9.26 -5.16 14.32
C PHE A 26 8.44 -4.69 13.11
N ALA A 27 7.37 -5.42 12.76
CA ALA A 27 6.46 -5.09 11.66
C ALA A 27 5.74 -3.75 11.86
N SER A 28 5.49 -3.32 13.10
CA SER A 28 4.81 -2.05 13.38
C SER A 28 5.55 -0.83 12.82
N ASN A 29 6.86 -0.96 12.61
CA ASN A 29 7.69 0.09 12.04
C ASN A 29 7.66 0.17 10.51
N LEU A 30 6.97 -0.76 9.81
CA LEU A 30 6.86 -0.75 8.34
C LEU A 30 6.21 0.54 7.80
N ALA A 31 5.29 1.15 8.56
CA ALA A 31 4.67 2.41 8.21
C ALA A 31 5.68 3.56 8.02
N TYR A 32 6.82 3.45 8.65
CA TYR A 32 7.86 4.47 8.66
C TYR A 32 9.11 4.06 7.89
N PHE A 33 9.03 3.01 7.06
CA PHE A 33 10.20 2.45 6.37
C PHE A 33 11.01 3.52 5.61
N ALA A 34 10.35 4.35 4.81
CA ALA A 34 11.02 5.41 4.06
C ALA A 34 11.62 6.49 4.99
N SER A 35 10.90 6.88 6.05
CA SER A 35 11.37 7.87 7.01
C SER A 35 12.58 7.38 7.81
N TYR A 36 12.55 6.13 8.24
CA TYR A 36 13.67 5.54 9.00
C TYR A 36 14.94 5.35 8.16
N TYR A 37 14.82 5.23 6.86
CA TYR A 37 15.98 5.23 6.00
C TYR A 37 16.70 6.59 6.01
N GLU A 38 15.96 7.70 5.95
CA GLU A 38 16.51 9.05 5.96
C GLU A 38 17.05 9.49 7.33
N GLN A 39 16.44 8.98 8.40
CA GLN A 39 16.77 9.36 9.79
C GLN A 39 17.84 8.48 10.43
N LEU A 40 18.40 7.50 9.71
CA LEU A 40 19.42 6.60 10.24
C LEU A 40 20.76 7.27 10.35
N THR A 41 20.83 8.19 11.24
CA THR A 41 22.06 8.82 11.65
C THR A 41 22.35 8.45 13.11
N GLU A 42 23.57 8.65 13.50
CA GLU A 42 24.02 8.65 14.89
C GLU A 42 23.11 9.49 15.79
N ASP A 43 22.41 10.49 15.20
CA ASP A 43 21.48 11.37 15.89
C ASP A 43 20.23 10.64 16.42
N LEU A 44 19.60 9.72 15.63
CA LEU A 44 18.45 8.94 16.12
C LEU A 44 18.87 8.01 17.27
N GLN A 45 20.06 7.44 17.21
CA GLN A 45 20.57 6.60 18.27
C GLN A 45 20.82 7.42 19.54
N ALA A 46 21.38 8.62 19.41
CA ALA A 46 21.61 9.54 20.53
C ALA A 46 20.31 10.06 21.13
N GLU A 47 19.31 10.42 20.29
CA GLU A 47 18.00 10.84 20.77
C GLU A 47 17.29 9.72 21.55
N LEU A 48 17.42 8.46 21.11
CA LEU A 48 16.76 7.32 21.75
C LEU A 48 17.48 6.84 23.02
N GLU A 49 18.79 7.06 23.17
CA GLU A 49 19.57 6.75 24.36
C GLU A 49 19.21 7.66 25.56
N ASP A 50 18.62 8.84 25.31
CA ASP A 50 18.16 9.77 26.35
C ASP A 50 16.83 9.35 27.01
N TYR A 51 16.14 8.33 26.46
CA TYR A 51 14.86 7.84 26.97
C TYR A 51 14.98 6.48 27.66
N GLU A 52 15.65 6.42 28.83
CA GLU A 52 15.85 5.19 29.61
C GLU A 52 14.52 4.45 29.94
N ASP A 53 13.42 5.17 30.13
CA ASP A 53 12.11 4.59 30.50
C ASP A 53 11.44 3.80 29.37
N TYR A 54 11.88 3.93 28.12
CA TYR A 54 11.33 3.28 26.91
C TYR A 54 12.35 2.41 26.17
N ALA A 55 13.45 2.04 26.84
CA ALA A 55 14.59 1.37 26.20
C ALA A 55 14.23 0.09 25.42
N GLU A 56 13.25 -0.71 25.90
CA GLU A 56 12.82 -1.93 25.21
C GLU A 56 12.03 -1.64 23.93
N GLU A 57 11.16 -0.63 23.92
CA GLU A 57 10.35 -0.24 22.77
C GLU A 57 11.25 0.41 21.69
N TYR A 58 12.16 1.26 22.10
CA TYR A 58 13.13 1.89 21.20
C TYR A 58 14.16 0.91 20.64
N ALA A 59 14.51 -0.14 21.38
CA ALA A 59 15.43 -1.17 20.88
C ALA A 59 14.93 -1.83 19.58
N VAL A 60 13.63 -2.14 19.50
CA VAL A 60 13.00 -2.71 18.29
C VAL A 60 13.03 -1.70 17.14
N THR A 61 12.77 -0.42 17.41
CA THR A 61 12.79 0.65 16.41
C THR A 61 14.21 0.86 15.86
N ILE A 62 15.23 0.87 16.73
CA ILE A 62 16.65 0.95 16.33
C ILE A 62 17.03 -0.24 15.46
N GLU A 63 16.64 -1.45 15.85
CA GLU A 63 16.91 -2.65 15.07
C GLU A 63 16.21 -2.63 13.71
N PHE A 64 14.96 -2.12 13.65
CA PHE A 64 14.24 -1.92 12.38
C PHE A 64 15.00 -0.93 11.50
N SER A 65 15.38 0.21 12.05
CA SER A 65 16.14 1.23 11.34
C SER A 65 17.44 0.68 10.75
N LYS A 66 18.23 -0.05 11.54
CA LYS A 66 19.47 -0.70 11.07
C LYS A 66 19.18 -1.69 9.92
N ALA A 67 18.09 -2.48 10.03
CA ALA A 67 17.69 -3.40 8.98
C ALA A 67 17.20 -2.68 7.72
N ALA A 68 16.46 -1.57 7.88
CA ALA A 68 16.02 -0.73 6.77
C ALA A 68 17.21 -0.15 6.00
N HIS A 69 18.20 0.39 6.74
CA HIS A 69 19.42 0.90 6.13
C HIS A 69 20.19 -0.18 5.34
N ARG A 70 20.43 -1.34 5.96
CA ARG A 70 21.11 -2.46 5.26
C ARG A 70 20.32 -2.89 4.02
N THR A 71 18.98 -2.91 4.12
CA THR A 71 18.11 -3.27 3.01
C THR A 71 18.21 -2.25 1.89
N CYS A 72 18.09 -0.94 2.16
CA CYS A 72 18.20 0.10 1.13
C CYS A 72 19.62 0.19 0.55
N SER A 73 20.66 -0.03 1.36
CA SER A 73 22.05 -0.11 0.85
C SER A 73 22.25 -1.25 -0.14
N ARG A 74 21.56 -2.39 0.06
CA ARG A 74 21.58 -3.53 -0.86
C ARG A 74 20.68 -3.34 -2.08
N TYR A 75 19.60 -2.57 -1.95
CA TYR A 75 18.61 -2.31 -2.99
C TYR A 75 18.41 -0.79 -3.15
N PRO A 76 19.36 -0.08 -3.81
CA PRO A 76 19.31 1.38 -3.92
C PRO A 76 18.00 1.87 -4.55
N GLY A 77 17.43 2.92 -3.97
CA GLY A 77 16.17 3.52 -4.40
C GLY A 77 14.92 2.80 -3.89
N LEU A 78 15.05 1.79 -3.02
CA LEU A 78 13.93 1.06 -2.45
C LEU A 78 13.04 1.95 -1.59
N GLU A 79 13.61 2.92 -0.89
CA GLU A 79 12.91 3.92 -0.08
C GLU A 79 11.92 4.77 -0.87
N HIS A 80 12.17 4.93 -2.17
CA HIS A 80 11.28 5.66 -3.10
C HIS A 80 10.28 4.75 -3.81
N ARG A 81 10.31 3.44 -3.59
CA ARG A 81 9.35 2.49 -4.18
C ARG A 81 8.10 2.39 -3.34
N CYS A 82 7.51 3.54 -3.06
CA CYS A 82 6.25 3.66 -2.33
C CYS A 82 5.19 4.34 -3.20
N LEU A 83 3.94 4.07 -2.88
CA LEU A 83 2.79 4.72 -3.49
C LEU A 83 1.80 5.13 -2.41
N TYR A 84 1.32 6.35 -2.49
CA TYR A 84 0.29 6.91 -1.65
C TYR A 84 -0.94 7.26 -2.50
N LEU A 85 -2.06 6.59 -2.26
CA LEU A 85 -3.30 6.83 -3.01
C LEU A 85 -4.21 7.87 -2.35
N GLY A 86 -3.95 8.30 -1.13
CA GLY A 86 -4.81 9.22 -0.43
C GLY A 86 -6.25 8.73 -0.37
N ARG A 87 -7.19 9.66 -0.24
CA ARG A 87 -8.62 9.37 -0.03
C ARG A 87 -9.41 8.94 -1.27
N LYS A 88 -8.75 8.83 -2.43
CA LYS A 88 -9.40 8.46 -3.71
C LYS A 88 -9.38 6.96 -3.98
N TRP A 89 -8.79 6.18 -3.10
CA TRP A 89 -8.70 4.73 -3.23
C TRP A 89 -10.08 4.06 -3.45
N ASP A 90 -11.14 4.54 -2.78
CA ASP A 90 -12.47 3.94 -2.90
C ASP A 90 -13.17 4.31 -4.22
N MET A 91 -12.87 5.48 -4.78
CA MET A 91 -13.28 5.83 -6.14
C MET A 91 -12.64 4.88 -7.16
N LEU A 92 -11.33 4.63 -7.03
CA LEU A 92 -10.61 3.66 -7.88
C LEU A 92 -11.19 2.26 -7.72
N ARG A 93 -11.39 1.80 -6.47
CA ARG A 93 -12.00 0.52 -6.16
C ARG A 93 -13.35 0.37 -6.84
N TYR A 94 -14.22 1.37 -6.72
CA TYR A 94 -15.53 1.37 -7.35
C TYR A 94 -15.44 1.27 -8.88
N LEU A 95 -14.59 2.06 -9.52
CA LEU A 95 -14.41 2.07 -10.97
C LEU A 95 -13.83 0.75 -11.49
N LEU A 96 -12.86 0.18 -10.81
CA LEU A 96 -12.25 -1.10 -11.16
C LEU A 96 -13.24 -2.28 -10.99
N SER A 97 -14.11 -2.24 -9.98
CA SER A 97 -15.12 -3.26 -9.75
C SER A 97 -16.27 -3.20 -10.78
N HIS A 98 -16.56 -2.02 -11.35
CA HIS A 98 -17.72 -1.82 -12.25
C HIS A 98 -17.54 -2.45 -13.62
N GLU A 99 -16.32 -2.57 -14.12
CA GLU A 99 -16.05 -3.20 -15.42
C GLU A 99 -16.61 -4.64 -15.46
N ARG A 100 -16.65 -5.31 -14.31
CA ARG A 100 -17.06 -6.72 -14.19
C ARG A 100 -18.52 -6.95 -13.92
N ARG A 101 -19.23 -6.01 -13.32
CA ARG A 101 -20.67 -6.16 -13.02
C ARG A 101 -21.57 -6.27 -14.25
N ARG A 102 -21.04 -6.00 -15.46
CA ARG A 102 -21.73 -6.19 -16.74
C ARG A 102 -21.70 -7.62 -17.27
N GLU A 103 -20.67 -8.35 -16.98
CA GLU A 103 -20.59 -9.77 -17.32
C GLU A 103 -21.31 -10.53 -16.20
N LYS A 104 -22.50 -11.04 -16.52
CA LYS A 104 -23.35 -11.83 -15.61
C LYS A 104 -22.71 -13.18 -15.23
N ALA A 105 -21.52 -13.17 -14.70
CA ALA A 105 -20.92 -14.36 -14.12
C ALA A 105 -21.03 -14.25 -12.60
N PRO A 106 -21.82 -15.11 -11.94
CA PRO A 106 -22.04 -15.07 -10.50
C PRO A 106 -20.80 -15.37 -9.65
N ASP A 107 -19.71 -15.80 -10.27
CA ASP A 107 -18.49 -16.25 -9.59
C ASP A 107 -17.27 -15.39 -9.86
N ILE A 108 -17.44 -14.13 -10.28
CA ILE A 108 -16.29 -13.26 -10.48
C ILE A 108 -15.86 -12.74 -9.11
N ASP A 109 -14.73 -13.27 -8.70
CA ASP A 109 -13.97 -12.89 -7.55
C ASP A 109 -13.54 -11.41 -7.66
N ASP A 110 -14.35 -10.50 -7.09
CA ASP A 110 -14.00 -9.09 -6.90
C ASP A 110 -12.77 -8.93 -5.97
N SER A 111 -12.33 -10.03 -5.38
CA SER A 111 -11.20 -10.09 -4.47
C SER A 111 -9.92 -9.47 -5.06
N TRP A 112 -9.67 -9.58 -6.38
CA TRP A 112 -8.46 -9.02 -6.96
C TRP A 112 -8.43 -7.48 -6.88
N VAL A 113 -9.58 -6.80 -6.97
CA VAL A 113 -9.66 -5.33 -6.84
C VAL A 113 -9.39 -4.94 -5.40
N ASP A 114 -10.03 -5.62 -4.44
CA ASP A 114 -9.79 -5.38 -3.03
C ASP A 114 -8.33 -5.70 -2.66
N ARG A 115 -7.77 -6.78 -3.20
CA ARG A 115 -6.35 -7.11 -3.03
C ARG A 115 -5.43 -6.07 -3.68
N ALA A 116 -5.80 -5.50 -4.83
CA ALA A 116 -5.02 -4.44 -5.48
C ALA A 116 -5.04 -3.13 -4.69
N ILE A 117 -6.11 -2.85 -3.95
CA ILE A 117 -6.25 -1.61 -3.17
C ILE A 117 -5.74 -1.79 -1.73
N PHE A 118 -6.12 -2.88 -1.06
CA PHE A 118 -5.85 -3.06 0.37
C PHE A 118 -4.72 -4.05 0.67
N GLY A 119 -4.24 -4.77 -0.34
CA GLY A 119 -3.28 -5.85 -0.16
C GLY A 119 -3.94 -7.21 -0.02
N GLY A 120 -3.13 -8.23 0.20
CA GLY A 120 -3.54 -9.62 0.28
C GLY A 120 -3.74 -10.11 1.70
N GLU A 121 -2.82 -10.98 2.14
CA GLU A 121 -2.87 -11.57 3.47
C GLU A 121 -2.48 -10.56 4.54
N ILE A 122 -3.08 -10.71 5.73
CA ILE A 122 -2.71 -9.90 6.90
C ILE A 122 -1.37 -10.41 7.42
N LEU A 123 -0.46 -9.49 7.70
CA LEU A 123 0.89 -9.84 8.14
C LEU A 123 0.88 -10.54 9.51
N HIS A 124 -0.02 -10.11 10.42
CA HIS A 124 -0.22 -10.69 11.74
C HIS A 124 -1.70 -10.61 12.14
N GLU A 125 -2.45 -11.72 11.98
CA GLU A 125 -3.90 -11.74 12.25
C GLU A 125 -4.25 -11.47 13.73
N ASP A 126 -3.44 -11.97 14.65
CA ASP A 126 -3.76 -11.97 16.09
C ASP A 126 -3.22 -10.75 16.87
N LYS A 127 -2.51 -9.84 16.18
CA LYS A 127 -1.85 -8.73 16.87
C LYS A 127 -2.00 -7.43 16.08
N ILE A 128 -2.82 -6.55 16.61
CA ILE A 128 -2.80 -5.15 16.19
C ILE A 128 -1.39 -4.61 16.51
N SER A 129 -0.75 -4.00 15.52
CA SER A 129 0.54 -3.36 15.73
C SER A 129 0.45 -2.30 16.84
N ILE A 130 1.57 -1.96 17.48
CA ILE A 130 1.65 -0.89 18.49
C ILE A 130 1.06 0.42 17.94
N THR A 131 1.17 0.64 16.64
CA THR A 131 0.62 1.81 15.92
C THR A 131 -0.89 1.72 15.69
N GLY A 132 -1.55 0.58 15.97
CA GLY A 132 -2.96 0.34 15.62
C GLY A 132 -3.19 0.10 14.12
N LEU A 133 -2.12 0.00 13.31
CA LEU A 133 -2.20 -0.23 11.87
C LEU A 133 -2.21 -1.72 11.56
N THR A 134 -3.04 -2.11 10.60
CA THR A 134 -3.04 -3.45 10.03
C THR A 134 -2.24 -3.44 8.73
N PHE A 135 -1.23 -4.30 8.66
CA PHE A 135 -0.42 -4.48 7.46
C PHE A 135 -0.89 -5.69 6.68
N HIS A 136 -1.01 -5.50 5.37
CA HIS A 136 -1.29 -6.57 4.43
C HIS A 136 -0.11 -6.72 3.48
N TYR A 137 0.04 -7.89 2.87
CA TYR A 137 1.07 -8.10 1.87
C TYR A 137 0.56 -8.93 0.70
N LEU A 138 1.21 -8.77 -0.44
CA LEU A 138 1.01 -9.54 -1.67
C LEU A 138 2.29 -10.26 -2.03
N GLU A 139 2.17 -11.55 -2.35
CA GLU A 139 3.26 -12.34 -2.90
C GLU A 139 3.58 -11.91 -4.35
N PRO A 140 4.79 -12.12 -4.87
CA PRO A 140 5.18 -11.72 -6.23
C PRO A 140 4.28 -12.29 -7.33
N SER A 141 3.73 -13.49 -7.15
CA SER A 141 2.78 -14.10 -8.08
C SER A 141 1.46 -13.32 -8.16
N GLU A 142 0.98 -12.82 -7.02
CA GLU A 142 -0.23 -12.01 -6.93
C GLU A 142 0.00 -10.62 -7.52
N VAL A 143 1.15 -10.01 -7.20
CA VAL A 143 1.60 -8.73 -7.80
C VAL A 143 1.63 -8.87 -9.32
N SER A 144 2.14 -9.97 -9.86
CA SER A 144 2.15 -10.23 -11.29
C SER A 144 0.74 -10.30 -11.87
N THR A 145 -0.15 -11.07 -11.24
CA THR A 145 -1.54 -11.23 -11.67
C THR A 145 -2.30 -9.90 -11.65
N ILE A 146 -2.16 -9.12 -10.57
CA ILE A 146 -2.80 -7.80 -10.45
C ILE A 146 -2.23 -6.83 -11.50
N SER A 147 -0.91 -6.82 -11.70
CA SER A 147 -0.26 -5.98 -12.71
C SER A 147 -0.79 -6.26 -14.11
N GLU A 148 -0.98 -7.53 -14.49
CA GLU A 148 -1.56 -7.91 -15.79
C GLU A 148 -2.99 -7.40 -15.94
N ARG A 149 -3.82 -7.56 -14.91
CA ARG A 149 -5.21 -7.08 -14.93
C ARG A 149 -5.29 -5.56 -15.04
N LEU A 150 -4.50 -4.83 -14.24
CA LEU A 150 -4.43 -3.36 -14.33
C LEU A 150 -3.96 -2.91 -15.71
N ASN A 151 -3.03 -3.64 -16.35
CA ASN A 151 -2.54 -3.33 -17.69
C ASN A 151 -3.61 -3.47 -18.77
N GLY A 152 -4.56 -4.38 -18.61
CA GLY A 152 -5.69 -4.56 -19.51
C GLY A 152 -6.75 -3.46 -19.44
N ILE A 153 -6.69 -2.58 -18.43
CA ILE A 153 -7.70 -1.52 -18.23
C ILE A 153 -7.17 -0.20 -18.78
N SER A 154 -7.99 0.47 -19.59
CA SER A 154 -7.69 1.82 -20.10
C SER A 154 -8.43 2.91 -19.31
N ILE A 155 -7.91 4.14 -19.38
CA ILE A 155 -8.57 5.31 -18.76
C ILE A 155 -9.96 5.54 -19.36
N GLU A 156 -10.13 5.33 -20.66
CA GLU A 156 -11.42 5.44 -21.34
C GLU A 156 -12.42 4.41 -20.82
N THR A 157 -11.93 3.23 -20.44
CA THR A 157 -12.77 2.21 -19.80
C THR A 157 -13.24 2.70 -18.44
N LEU A 158 -12.36 3.21 -17.60
CA LEU A 158 -12.74 3.76 -16.28
C LEU A 158 -13.71 4.94 -16.43
N HIS A 159 -13.47 5.83 -17.40
CA HIS A 159 -14.30 6.99 -17.64
C HIS A 159 -15.76 6.62 -17.99
N LYS A 160 -16.00 5.52 -18.70
CA LYS A 160 -17.36 5.03 -18.99
C LYS A 160 -18.18 4.74 -17.72
N TYR A 161 -17.54 4.47 -16.62
CA TYR A 161 -18.15 4.17 -15.31
C TYR A 161 -18.13 5.35 -14.34
N TRP A 162 -17.53 6.47 -14.75
CA TRP A 162 -17.53 7.71 -13.98
C TRP A 162 -18.92 8.32 -13.96
N HIS A 163 -19.66 8.06 -12.88
CA HIS A 163 -20.99 8.59 -12.63
C HIS A 163 -21.10 9.06 -11.18
N PRO A 164 -20.67 10.28 -10.86
CA PRO A 164 -20.60 10.79 -9.48
C PRO A 164 -21.89 10.59 -8.70
N GLN A 165 -23.07 10.85 -9.34
CA GLN A 165 -24.38 10.64 -8.70
C GLN A 165 -24.62 9.17 -8.31
N LYS A 166 -24.21 8.20 -9.14
CA LYS A 166 -24.36 6.77 -8.84
C LYS A 166 -23.35 6.34 -7.78
N MET A 167 -22.13 6.84 -7.87
CA MET A 167 -21.06 6.58 -6.91
C MET A 167 -21.43 7.10 -5.53
N SER A 168 -21.92 8.33 -5.44
CA SER A 168 -22.42 8.94 -4.20
C SER A 168 -23.58 8.14 -3.58
N LYS A 169 -24.55 7.71 -4.39
CA LYS A 169 -25.65 6.83 -3.93
C LYS A 169 -25.15 5.45 -3.47
N ALA A 170 -24.07 4.95 -4.02
CA ALA A 170 -23.44 3.71 -3.62
C ALA A 170 -22.56 3.86 -2.36
N GLY A 171 -22.46 5.06 -1.80
CA GLY A 171 -21.68 5.33 -0.59
C GLY A 171 -20.17 5.37 -0.80
N VAL A 172 -19.72 5.61 -2.05
CA VAL A 172 -18.27 5.73 -2.34
C VAL A 172 -17.68 6.89 -1.54
N TYR A 173 -16.57 6.62 -0.87
CA TYR A 173 -15.94 7.56 0.05
C TYR A 173 -15.44 8.82 -0.67
N LYS A 174 -15.75 9.99 -0.10
CA LYS A 174 -15.31 11.30 -0.58
C LYS A 174 -15.76 11.67 -2.01
N ILE A 175 -16.76 10.98 -2.58
CA ILE A 175 -17.41 11.40 -3.83
C ILE A 175 -18.66 12.24 -3.51
N HIS A 176 -18.86 13.32 -4.26
CA HIS A 176 -20.07 14.14 -4.20
C HIS A 176 -20.83 14.02 -5.52
N SER A 177 -22.17 14.15 -5.46
CA SER A 177 -23.02 13.99 -6.65
C SER A 177 -22.76 15.04 -7.74
N GLU A 178 -22.25 16.19 -7.36
CA GLU A 178 -21.86 17.32 -8.20
C GLU A 178 -20.40 17.29 -8.68
N ASP A 179 -19.62 16.27 -8.30
CA ASP A 179 -18.22 16.19 -8.71
C ASP A 179 -18.07 16.18 -10.23
N SER A 180 -17.13 16.98 -10.69
CA SER A 180 -16.90 17.25 -12.10
C SER A 180 -15.84 16.34 -12.73
N GLU A 181 -15.65 16.48 -14.03
CA GLU A 181 -14.58 15.79 -14.78
C GLU A 181 -13.18 16.09 -14.22
N SER A 182 -12.98 17.22 -13.55
CA SER A 182 -11.69 17.53 -12.92
C SER A 182 -11.35 16.55 -11.78
N VAL A 183 -12.35 16.06 -11.05
CA VAL A 183 -12.14 15.02 -10.02
C VAL A 183 -11.76 13.69 -10.68
N PHE A 184 -12.42 13.33 -11.78
CA PHE A 184 -12.04 12.12 -12.55
C PHE A 184 -10.58 12.19 -13.01
N TYR A 185 -10.12 13.35 -13.47
CA TYR A 185 -8.73 13.53 -13.89
C TYR A 185 -7.74 13.10 -12.78
N TYR A 186 -7.96 13.54 -11.54
CA TYR A 186 -7.10 13.13 -10.40
C TYR A 186 -7.21 11.63 -10.07
N VAL A 187 -8.40 11.04 -10.24
CA VAL A 187 -8.56 9.58 -10.07
C VAL A 187 -7.83 8.81 -11.16
N ALA A 188 -7.85 9.31 -12.39
CA ALA A 188 -7.12 8.75 -13.52
C ALA A 188 -5.59 8.83 -13.34
N GLU A 189 -5.09 9.94 -12.77
CA GLU A 189 -3.67 10.06 -12.40
C GLU A 189 -3.28 9.01 -11.34
N ASP A 190 -4.09 8.84 -10.30
CA ASP A 190 -3.84 7.86 -9.25
C ASP A 190 -3.93 6.42 -9.80
N PHE A 191 -4.82 6.14 -10.75
CA PHE A 191 -4.85 4.87 -11.47
C PHE A 191 -3.54 4.63 -12.25
N HIS A 192 -3.04 5.66 -12.94
CA HIS A 192 -1.79 5.55 -13.67
C HIS A 192 -0.61 5.27 -12.73
N LYS A 193 -0.55 5.96 -11.59
CA LYS A 193 0.48 5.71 -10.56
C LYS A 193 0.39 4.29 -10.02
N LEU A 194 -0.83 3.81 -9.68
CA LEU A 194 -1.06 2.44 -9.21
C LEU A 194 -0.58 1.41 -10.25
N LYS A 195 -0.97 1.58 -11.49
CA LYS A 195 -0.57 0.72 -12.61
C LYS A 195 0.95 0.66 -12.77
N THR A 196 1.61 1.82 -12.79
CA THR A 196 3.06 1.93 -12.90
C THR A 196 3.77 1.28 -11.70
N PHE A 197 3.25 1.49 -10.49
CA PHE A 197 3.79 0.90 -9.27
C PHE A 197 3.76 -0.63 -9.33
N TYR A 198 2.61 -1.23 -9.70
CA TYR A 198 2.50 -2.68 -9.84
C TYR A 198 3.37 -3.24 -10.98
N GLN A 199 3.53 -2.50 -12.08
CA GLN A 199 4.42 -2.90 -13.17
C GLN A 199 5.88 -2.97 -12.71
N LEU A 200 6.35 -1.96 -11.99
CA LEU A 200 7.71 -1.91 -11.44
C LEU A 200 7.94 -3.01 -10.41
N ALA A 201 7.04 -3.18 -9.45
CA ALA A 201 7.12 -4.25 -8.46
C ALA A 201 7.17 -5.64 -9.12
N ARG A 202 6.35 -5.88 -10.16
CA ARG A 202 6.40 -7.11 -10.98
C ARG A 202 7.74 -7.30 -11.66
N GLN A 203 8.28 -6.26 -12.31
CA GLN A 203 9.57 -6.32 -13.02
C GLN A 203 10.72 -6.69 -12.10
N HIS A 204 10.65 -6.28 -10.84
CA HIS A 204 11.67 -6.56 -9.83
C HIS A 204 11.38 -7.82 -9.00
N GLY A 205 10.24 -8.51 -9.23
CA GLY A 205 9.85 -9.68 -8.44
C GLY A 205 9.61 -9.37 -6.97
N GLU A 206 9.07 -8.19 -6.69
CA GLU A 206 8.86 -7.68 -5.34
C GLU A 206 7.53 -8.11 -4.74
N ARG A 207 7.47 -8.19 -3.42
CA ARG A 207 6.25 -8.16 -2.62
C ARG A 207 5.77 -6.72 -2.49
N ILE A 208 4.48 -6.55 -2.25
CA ILE A 208 3.91 -5.25 -1.89
C ILE A 208 3.34 -5.37 -0.48
N VAL A 209 3.76 -4.48 0.40
CA VAL A 209 3.16 -4.27 1.72
C VAL A 209 2.23 -3.08 1.65
N THR A 210 1.03 -3.20 2.23
CA THR A 210 0.04 -2.12 2.28
C THR A 210 -0.46 -1.91 3.70
N HIS A 211 -0.84 -0.68 4.01
CA HIS A 211 -1.56 -0.36 5.23
C HIS A 211 -2.52 0.83 5.01
N LEU A 212 -3.54 0.92 5.88
CA LEU A 212 -4.46 2.05 5.96
C LEU A 212 -4.18 2.83 7.24
N TYR A 213 -4.23 4.17 7.15
CA TYR A 213 -4.14 5.04 8.32
C TYR A 213 -5.02 6.29 8.21
#